data_848b0eb8cb8cad3275267cb98b75ae32
#
_entry.id   848b0eb8cb8cad3275267cb98b75ae32
#
_cell.length_a   1.000
_cell.length_b   1.000
_cell.length_c   1.000
_cell.angle_alpha   90.00
_cell.angle_beta   90.00
_cell.angle_gamma   90.00
#
_symmetry.space_group_name_H-M   'P 1'
#
loop_
_entity.id
_entity.type
_entity.pdbx_description
1 polymer ?
#
loop_
_entity_poly.entity_id
_entity_poly.type
_entity_poly.pdbx_seq_one_letter_code
_entity_poly.pdbx_strand_id
1 'polypeptide(L)'
;MSGAPTRPILAGPAKAAEKHLKSMTGYAQAERVEHGFSMRVSVRSVNHRFLDLHVRVPEGFEPLEPRIRHILRERVRRGHLDVTLRYEPAGPAALAINQQVAAAYVEAVNGLRKQFGIHAEPDLTSVLRLPGVIGLPAASLDEELARLEEILAACLHEALDKLDRMREREGDALRQEMLRRLANITDLAARVHPLAESARPAFRRRLETRLKELLAETQLDPVRITQEAAIAAERSDVSEELTRLASHVRQFESVLTTAFDVGKKLDFLLQEMQREANTLLSKTPGHEAEGLEITKCGLEIKSEIEKLREQVQNIE
;
A
#
# COMPACT_ATOMS: atom_id res chain seq x y z
N MET A 1 7.91 49.99 -45.14
CA MET A 1 7.64 48.54 -45.17
C MET A 1 7.65 48.05 -43.74
N SER A 2 6.45 47.76 -43.27
CA SER A 2 6.14 47.49 -41.85
C SER A 2 6.36 46.00 -41.53
N GLY A 3 7.24 45.70 -40.62
CA GLY A 3 7.45 44.34 -40.10
C GLY A 3 6.66 44.17 -38.82
N ALA A 4 5.60 43.33 -38.87
CA ALA A 4 4.81 42.97 -37.69
C ALA A 4 5.58 42.03 -36.77
N PRO A 5 5.46 42.16 -35.41
CA PRO A 5 6.10 41.24 -34.47
C PRO A 5 5.29 39.93 -34.35
N THR A 6 5.98 38.82 -34.58
CA THR A 6 5.46 37.48 -34.38
C THR A 6 5.16 37.20 -32.89
N ARG A 7 3.87 36.95 -32.55
CA ARG A 7 3.46 36.51 -31.20
C ARG A 7 4.05 35.15 -30.85
N PRO A 8 4.54 34.92 -29.64
CA PRO A 8 4.93 33.60 -29.19
C PRO A 8 3.68 32.74 -28.97
N ILE A 9 3.75 31.52 -29.52
CA ILE A 9 2.74 30.48 -29.34
C ILE A 9 2.73 30.12 -27.84
N LEU A 10 1.63 30.41 -27.16
CA LEU A 10 1.36 29.97 -25.79
C LEU A 10 1.36 28.43 -25.78
N ALA A 11 2.33 27.85 -25.09
CA ALA A 11 2.32 26.43 -24.73
C ALA A 11 0.97 26.11 -24.04
N GLY A 12 0.25 25.14 -24.60
CA GLY A 12 -0.99 24.66 -24.02
C GLY A 12 -0.78 24.16 -22.58
N PRO A 13 -1.85 24.10 -21.78
CA PRO A 13 -1.76 23.68 -20.38
C PRO A 13 -1.16 22.26 -20.34
N ALA A 14 -0.10 22.12 -19.55
CA ALA A 14 0.48 20.82 -19.22
C ALA A 14 -0.66 19.91 -18.76
N LYS A 15 -0.81 18.74 -19.38
CA LYS A 15 -1.73 17.68 -18.92
C LYS A 15 -1.50 17.52 -17.43
N ALA A 16 -2.52 17.82 -16.63
CA ALA A 16 -2.54 17.48 -15.22
C ALA A 16 -2.22 15.97 -15.15
N ALA A 17 -1.15 15.60 -14.47
CA ALA A 17 -0.79 14.20 -14.30
C ALA A 17 -2.01 13.51 -13.69
N GLU A 18 -2.56 12.52 -14.38
CA GLU A 18 -3.62 11.68 -13.85
C GLU A 18 -3.10 11.07 -12.56
N LYS A 19 -3.77 11.40 -11.46
CA LYS A 19 -3.37 10.98 -10.12
C LYS A 19 -3.88 9.56 -9.92
N HIS A 20 -2.97 8.60 -10.02
CA HIS A 20 -3.27 7.20 -9.78
C HIS A 20 -3.27 6.88 -8.28
N LEU A 21 -4.27 6.14 -7.84
CA LEU A 21 -4.28 5.52 -6.52
C LEU A 21 -3.11 4.52 -6.48
N LYS A 22 -2.31 4.56 -5.41
CA LYS A 22 -1.18 3.63 -5.26
C LYS A 22 -1.45 2.62 -4.14
N SER A 23 -1.09 1.36 -4.39
CA SER A 23 -0.98 0.38 -3.31
C SER A 23 0.17 0.73 -2.37
N MET A 24 0.03 0.45 -1.08
CA MET A 24 1.12 0.57 -0.11
C MET A 24 2.10 -0.59 -0.15
N THR A 25 1.71 -1.72 -0.75
CA THR A 25 2.54 -2.91 -0.90
C THR A 25 3.20 -2.95 -2.28
N GLY A 26 4.37 -3.55 -2.36
CA GLY A 26 5.05 -3.73 -3.63
C GLY A 26 6.44 -4.31 -3.48
N TYR A 27 6.95 -4.83 -4.59
CA TYR A 27 8.32 -5.34 -4.70
C TYR A 27 8.88 -4.98 -6.07
N ALA A 28 10.11 -4.50 -6.07
CA ALA A 28 10.85 -4.28 -7.30
C ALA A 28 12.33 -4.57 -7.12
N GLN A 29 12.97 -4.88 -8.23
CA GLN A 29 14.42 -4.98 -8.27
C GLN A 29 14.97 -4.36 -9.55
N ALA A 30 16.16 -3.83 -9.46
CA ALA A 30 16.97 -3.41 -10.58
C ALA A 30 18.36 -4.03 -10.45
N GLU A 31 18.99 -4.25 -11.58
CA GLU A 31 20.34 -4.79 -11.66
C GLU A 31 21.11 -4.05 -12.74
N ARG A 32 22.34 -3.71 -12.42
CA ARG A 32 23.30 -3.12 -13.35
C ARG A 32 24.58 -3.93 -13.37
N VAL A 33 25.02 -4.27 -14.56
CA VAL A 33 26.28 -4.97 -14.80
C VAL A 33 27.23 -3.98 -15.48
N GLU A 34 28.21 -3.51 -14.75
CA GLU A 34 29.19 -2.53 -15.23
C GLU A 34 30.57 -2.85 -14.65
N HIS A 35 31.61 -2.55 -15.39
CA HIS A 35 33.01 -2.66 -14.93
C HIS A 35 33.39 -4.02 -14.32
N GLY A 36 32.77 -5.12 -14.76
CA GLY A 36 33.10 -6.46 -14.28
C GLY A 36 32.43 -6.84 -12.97
N PHE A 37 31.41 -6.12 -12.52
CA PHE A 37 30.56 -6.50 -11.40
C PHE A 37 29.07 -6.31 -11.71
N SER A 38 28.23 -7.02 -10.98
CA SER A 38 26.78 -6.86 -10.96
C SER A 38 26.37 -6.23 -9.62
N MET A 39 25.63 -5.13 -9.71
CA MET A 39 25.00 -4.47 -8.56
C MET A 39 23.49 -4.63 -8.67
N ARG A 40 22.88 -5.29 -7.69
CA ARG A 40 21.45 -5.53 -7.63
C ARG A 40 20.84 -4.87 -6.40
N VAL A 41 19.82 -4.04 -6.63
CA VAL A 41 19.02 -3.42 -5.56
C VAL A 41 17.63 -3.99 -5.60
N SER A 42 17.16 -4.55 -4.49
CA SER A 42 15.78 -4.97 -4.30
C SER A 42 15.11 -4.09 -3.25
N VAL A 43 13.89 -3.65 -3.55
CA VAL A 43 13.08 -2.79 -2.67
C VAL A 43 11.74 -3.46 -2.46
N ARG A 44 11.38 -3.70 -1.20
CA ARG A 44 10.07 -4.21 -0.78
C ARG A 44 9.39 -3.15 0.07
N SER A 45 8.15 -2.82 -0.27
CA SER A 45 7.30 -1.90 0.48
C SER A 45 6.15 -2.65 1.12
N VAL A 46 5.86 -2.35 2.39
CA VAL A 46 4.66 -2.82 3.09
C VAL A 46 3.99 -1.66 3.81
N ASN A 47 2.68 -1.81 4.06
CA ASN A 47 1.92 -0.78 4.75
C ASN A 47 2.50 -0.50 6.14
N HIS A 48 2.81 0.77 6.40
CA HIS A 48 3.22 1.26 7.71
C HIS A 48 2.82 2.72 7.89
N ARG A 49 2.47 3.11 9.11
CA ARG A 49 1.97 4.46 9.42
C ARG A 49 3.00 5.55 9.18
N PHE A 50 4.27 5.27 9.47
CA PHE A 50 5.39 6.18 9.32
C PHE A 50 6.38 5.64 8.29
N LEU A 51 7.30 6.48 7.84
CA LEU A 51 8.42 6.02 7.02
C LEU A 51 9.40 5.27 7.91
N ASP A 52 9.55 3.98 7.68
CA ASP A 52 10.52 3.10 8.32
C ASP A 52 11.41 2.47 7.25
N LEU A 53 12.73 2.65 7.38
CA LEU A 53 13.71 2.24 6.39
C LEU A 53 14.63 1.18 6.97
N HIS A 54 14.54 -0.02 6.47
CA HIS A 54 15.47 -1.09 6.74
C HIS A 54 16.38 -1.31 5.54
N VAL A 55 17.65 -0.94 5.68
CA VAL A 55 18.64 -1.02 4.60
C VAL A 55 19.66 -2.08 4.97
N ARG A 56 19.89 -3.03 4.06
CA ARG A 56 20.90 -4.09 4.18
C ARG A 56 21.91 -3.90 3.06
N VAL A 57 23.14 -3.66 3.43
CA VAL A 57 24.28 -3.54 2.52
C VAL A 57 25.28 -4.68 2.80
N PRO A 58 26.04 -5.15 1.79
CA PRO A 58 27.14 -6.09 2.02
C PRO A 58 28.26 -5.45 2.84
N GLU A 59 29.09 -6.27 3.43
CA GLU A 59 30.31 -5.83 4.15
C GLU A 59 31.20 -4.98 3.23
N GLY A 60 31.66 -3.84 3.74
CA GLY A 60 32.46 -2.85 2.99
C GLY A 60 31.63 -1.79 2.24
N PHE A 61 30.31 -1.92 2.20
CA PHE A 61 29.41 -0.95 1.54
C PHE A 61 28.66 -0.04 2.53
N GLU A 62 28.98 -0.10 3.81
CA GLU A 62 28.37 0.73 4.87
C GLU A 62 28.46 2.24 4.58
N PRO A 63 29.54 2.77 3.96
CA PRO A 63 29.61 4.18 3.61
C PRO A 63 28.55 4.64 2.61
N LEU A 64 27.95 3.74 1.83
CA LEU A 64 26.90 4.04 0.86
C LEU A 64 25.48 4.05 1.49
N GLU A 65 25.31 3.51 2.69
CA GLU A 65 23.99 3.45 3.36
C GLU A 65 23.34 4.83 3.55
N PRO A 66 24.06 5.89 3.99
CA PRO A 66 23.48 7.23 4.13
C PRO A 66 22.90 7.77 2.81
N ARG A 67 23.55 7.47 1.68
CA ARG A 67 23.08 7.87 0.34
C ARG A 67 21.80 7.15 -0.04
N ILE A 68 21.72 5.84 0.21
CA ILE A 68 20.49 5.06 0.00
C ILE A 68 19.35 5.67 0.81
N ARG A 69 19.56 5.91 2.11
CA ARG A 69 18.54 6.49 2.99
C ARG A 69 18.10 7.89 2.55
N HIS A 70 19.01 8.70 2.03
CA HIS A 70 18.71 10.02 1.49
C HIS A 70 17.76 9.92 0.29
N ILE A 71 18.10 9.13 -0.73
CA ILE A 71 17.27 8.92 -1.93
C ILE A 71 15.89 8.38 -1.56
N LEU A 72 15.82 7.42 -0.62
CA LEU A 72 14.54 6.86 -0.18
C LEU A 72 13.64 7.91 0.49
N ARG A 73 14.20 8.79 1.34
CA ARG A 73 13.43 9.85 2.01
C ARG A 73 12.92 10.93 1.05
N GLU A 74 13.60 11.18 -0.05
CA GLU A 74 13.13 12.12 -1.08
C GLU A 74 11.95 11.55 -1.88
N ARG A 75 11.92 10.23 -2.10
CA ARG A 75 10.95 9.58 -2.98
C ARG A 75 9.74 9.00 -2.24
N VAL A 76 9.89 8.60 -0.98
CA VAL A 76 8.86 7.90 -0.22
C VAL A 76 8.52 8.65 1.06
N ARG A 77 7.24 8.90 1.29
CA ARG A 77 6.75 9.68 2.44
C ARG A 77 6.38 8.81 3.64
N ARG A 78 5.88 7.60 3.41
CA ARG A 78 5.42 6.65 4.43
C ARG A 78 5.55 5.21 3.93
N GLY A 79 5.46 4.26 4.85
CA GLY A 79 5.59 2.83 4.56
C GLY A 79 6.86 2.25 5.20
N HIS A 80 6.87 0.94 5.38
CA HIS A 80 8.08 0.23 5.75
C HIS A 80 8.76 -0.28 4.47
N LEU A 81 10.02 0.12 4.27
CA LEU A 81 10.83 -0.24 3.12
C LEU A 81 12.00 -1.11 3.55
N ASP A 82 12.00 -2.36 3.06
CA ASP A 82 13.17 -3.24 3.10
C ASP A 82 13.96 -3.05 1.80
N VAL A 83 15.18 -2.54 1.91
CA VAL A 83 16.10 -2.35 0.78
C VAL A 83 17.31 -3.24 0.98
N THR A 84 17.59 -4.08 0.00
CA THR A 84 18.77 -4.96 0.04
C THR A 84 19.63 -4.69 -1.19
N LEU A 85 20.88 -4.32 -0.92
CA LEU A 85 21.94 -4.22 -1.92
C LEU A 85 22.67 -5.56 -1.99
N ARG A 86 22.86 -6.06 -3.20
CA ARG A 86 23.79 -7.17 -3.50
C ARG A 86 24.81 -6.72 -4.49
N TYR A 87 26.04 -7.13 -4.26
CA TYR A 87 27.18 -6.86 -5.12
C TYR A 87 27.89 -8.17 -5.40
N GLU A 88 28.04 -8.50 -6.66
CA GLU A 88 28.67 -9.75 -7.11
C GLU A 88 29.62 -9.45 -8.26
N PRO A 89 30.82 -10.05 -8.29
CA PRO A 89 31.68 -9.96 -9.46
C PRO A 89 30.98 -10.55 -10.69
N ALA A 90 30.92 -9.81 -11.80
CA ALA A 90 30.37 -10.29 -13.06
C ALA A 90 31.47 -10.95 -13.87
N GLY A 91 31.72 -12.20 -13.64
CA GLY A 91 32.72 -12.98 -14.34
C GLY A 91 33.72 -13.68 -13.40
N PRO A 92 34.66 -14.48 -13.93
CA PRO A 92 35.73 -14.99 -13.12
C PRO A 92 36.48 -13.79 -12.50
N ALA A 93 36.44 -13.71 -11.17
CA ALA A 93 37.12 -12.65 -10.43
C ALA A 93 38.54 -12.47 -11.00
N ALA A 94 38.79 -11.34 -11.62
CA ALA A 94 40.18 -10.98 -11.91
C ALA A 94 40.87 -10.80 -10.56
N LEU A 95 41.46 -11.89 -10.06
CA LEU A 95 42.23 -11.86 -8.84
C LEU A 95 43.42 -10.95 -9.08
N ALA A 96 43.31 -9.71 -8.63
CA ALA A 96 44.44 -8.78 -8.63
C ALA A 96 45.30 -9.06 -7.41
N ILE A 97 46.56 -9.24 -7.65
CA ILE A 97 47.57 -9.32 -6.57
C ILE A 97 47.92 -7.88 -6.16
N ASN A 98 47.66 -7.56 -4.90
CA ASN A 98 48.09 -6.33 -4.31
C ASN A 98 49.63 -6.40 -4.09
N GLN A 99 50.38 -5.92 -5.09
CA GLN A 99 51.84 -5.98 -5.08
C GLN A 99 52.47 -5.28 -3.87
N GLN A 100 51.89 -4.19 -3.37
CA GLN A 100 52.41 -3.47 -2.20
C GLN A 100 52.27 -4.31 -0.93
N VAL A 101 51.09 -4.90 -0.71
CA VAL A 101 50.85 -5.77 0.45
C VAL A 101 51.69 -7.05 0.35
N ALA A 102 51.76 -7.67 -0.82
CA ALA A 102 52.60 -8.84 -1.04
C ALA A 102 54.10 -8.53 -0.76
N ALA A 103 54.63 -7.41 -1.26
CA ALA A 103 55.99 -6.98 -1.01
C ALA A 103 56.24 -6.74 0.49
N ALA A 104 55.35 -6.07 1.19
CA ALA A 104 55.47 -5.82 2.64
C ALA A 104 55.52 -7.13 3.44
N TYR A 105 54.73 -8.14 3.10
CA TYR A 105 54.77 -9.46 3.75
C TYR A 105 56.10 -10.17 3.45
N VAL A 106 56.57 -10.16 2.21
CA VAL A 106 57.85 -10.76 1.81
C VAL A 106 59.00 -10.10 2.54
N GLU A 107 59.01 -8.77 2.67
CA GLU A 107 60.02 -8.02 3.40
C GLU A 107 60.03 -8.33 4.89
N ALA A 108 58.84 -8.40 5.52
CA ALA A 108 58.68 -8.80 6.92
C ALA A 108 59.20 -10.23 7.17
N VAL A 109 58.84 -11.18 6.30
CA VAL A 109 59.36 -12.55 6.38
C VAL A 109 60.87 -12.60 6.24
N ASN A 110 61.47 -11.87 5.32
CA ASN A 110 62.93 -11.79 5.14
C ASN A 110 63.61 -11.13 6.34
N GLY A 111 62.98 -10.15 6.99
CA GLY A 111 63.45 -9.56 8.25
C GLY A 111 63.54 -10.60 9.37
N LEU A 112 62.49 -11.36 9.57
CA LEU A 112 62.45 -12.45 10.57
C LEU A 112 63.44 -13.56 10.26
N ARG A 113 63.63 -13.94 9.01
CA ARG A 113 64.68 -14.92 8.59
C ARG A 113 66.07 -14.47 9.00
N LYS A 114 66.40 -13.21 8.74
CA LYS A 114 67.73 -12.66 9.15
C LYS A 114 67.88 -12.60 10.66
N GLN A 115 66.84 -12.22 11.39
CA GLN A 115 66.88 -12.06 12.84
C GLN A 115 67.02 -13.42 13.58
N PHE A 116 66.31 -14.46 13.08
CA PHE A 116 66.26 -15.78 13.74
C PHE A 116 67.13 -16.85 13.06
N GLY A 117 67.91 -16.53 12.03
CA GLY A 117 68.77 -17.50 11.34
C GLY A 117 68.00 -18.59 10.56
N ILE A 118 66.77 -18.28 10.10
CA ILE A 118 65.93 -19.26 9.39
C ILE A 118 66.30 -19.27 7.90
N HIS A 119 66.67 -20.42 7.35
CA HIS A 119 67.11 -20.54 5.96
C HIS A 119 65.99 -20.94 4.96
N ALA A 120 64.76 -21.23 5.44
CA ALA A 120 63.63 -21.58 4.57
C ALA A 120 63.18 -20.37 3.73
N GLU A 121 62.93 -20.59 2.43
CA GLU A 121 62.34 -19.56 1.56
C GLU A 121 60.82 -19.43 1.75
N PRO A 122 60.24 -18.21 1.67
CA PRO A 122 58.80 -18.05 1.76
C PRO A 122 58.10 -18.75 0.56
N ASP A 123 57.16 -19.61 0.87
CA ASP A 123 56.31 -20.22 -0.15
C ASP A 123 55.34 -19.20 -0.73
N LEU A 124 55.35 -19.00 -2.05
CA LEU A 124 54.51 -18.06 -2.75
C LEU A 124 53.00 -18.37 -2.56
N THR A 125 52.66 -19.64 -2.46
CA THR A 125 51.26 -20.05 -2.22
C THR A 125 50.76 -19.58 -0.84
N SER A 126 51.64 -19.65 0.16
CA SER A 126 51.41 -19.17 1.50
C SER A 126 51.26 -17.63 1.53
N VAL A 127 52.08 -16.89 0.79
CA VAL A 127 51.98 -15.43 0.66
C VAL A 127 50.67 -15.02 0.00
N LEU A 128 50.24 -15.72 -1.05
CA LEU A 128 48.96 -15.42 -1.71
C LEU A 128 47.74 -15.65 -0.82
N ARG A 129 47.84 -16.49 0.23
CA ARG A 129 46.77 -16.73 1.20
C ARG A 129 46.68 -15.71 2.33
N LEU A 130 47.67 -14.82 2.43
CA LEU A 130 47.71 -13.77 3.47
C LEU A 130 46.62 -12.71 3.21
N PRO A 131 45.97 -12.18 4.27
CA PRO A 131 44.94 -11.16 4.15
C PRO A 131 45.42 -9.95 3.33
N GLY A 132 44.60 -9.51 2.37
CA GLY A 132 44.89 -8.32 1.55
C GLY A 132 45.88 -8.52 0.39
N VAL A 133 46.47 -9.71 0.20
CA VAL A 133 47.37 -10.01 -0.94
C VAL A 133 46.57 -10.28 -2.21
N ILE A 134 45.49 -11.03 -2.11
CA ILE A 134 44.55 -11.22 -3.19
C ILE A 134 43.31 -10.37 -2.87
N GLY A 135 42.99 -9.46 -3.76
CA GLY A 135 41.86 -8.57 -3.61
C GLY A 135 41.44 -7.93 -4.93
N LEU A 136 40.46 -7.04 -4.87
CA LEU A 136 40.15 -6.16 -5.97
C LEU A 136 41.30 -5.17 -6.22
N PRO A 137 41.56 -4.73 -7.46
CA PRO A 137 42.58 -3.71 -7.74
C PRO A 137 42.34 -2.49 -6.85
N ALA A 138 43.39 -2.04 -6.16
CA ALA A 138 43.37 -0.79 -5.40
C ALA A 138 43.38 0.40 -6.36
N ALA A 139 42.27 0.70 -7.01
CA ALA A 139 41.96 2.05 -7.41
C ALA A 139 41.85 2.90 -6.13
N SER A 140 42.12 4.20 -6.17
CA SER A 140 41.97 5.02 -4.99
C SER A 140 40.57 4.78 -4.40
N LEU A 141 40.49 4.30 -3.16
CA LEU A 141 39.22 3.91 -2.49
C LEU A 141 38.13 4.97 -2.68
N ASP A 142 38.51 6.24 -2.73
CA ASP A 142 37.63 7.38 -2.89
C ASP A 142 37.04 7.48 -4.32
N GLU A 143 37.82 7.22 -5.37
CA GLU A 143 37.32 7.23 -6.76
C GLU A 143 36.43 6.03 -7.05
N GLU A 144 36.74 4.89 -6.48
CA GLU A 144 35.93 3.67 -6.62
C GLU A 144 34.61 3.79 -5.86
N LEU A 145 34.64 4.34 -4.64
CA LEU A 145 33.42 4.64 -3.87
C LEU A 145 32.51 5.64 -4.60
N ALA A 146 33.06 6.71 -5.19
CA ALA A 146 32.30 7.69 -5.95
C ALA A 146 31.58 7.04 -7.16
N ARG A 147 32.27 6.18 -7.90
CA ARG A 147 31.68 5.44 -9.03
C ARG A 147 30.61 4.46 -8.56
N LEU A 148 30.86 3.72 -7.49
CA LEU A 148 29.87 2.80 -6.90
C LEU A 148 28.63 3.54 -6.41
N GLU A 149 28.79 4.76 -5.85
CA GLU A 149 27.70 5.62 -5.44
C GLU A 149 26.80 6.04 -6.62
N GLU A 150 27.39 6.42 -7.76
CA GLU A 150 26.64 6.78 -8.98
C GLU A 150 25.86 5.59 -9.53
N ILE A 151 26.50 4.42 -9.65
CA ILE A 151 25.85 3.19 -10.14
C ILE A 151 24.74 2.75 -9.19
N LEU A 152 24.98 2.83 -7.88
CA LEU A 152 24.00 2.54 -6.85
C LEU A 152 22.80 3.48 -6.95
N ALA A 153 23.05 4.79 -7.05
CA ALA A 153 21.98 5.78 -7.17
C ALA A 153 21.10 5.51 -8.40
N ALA A 154 21.73 5.25 -9.55
CA ALA A 154 21.03 4.93 -10.78
C ALA A 154 20.22 3.62 -10.67
N CYS A 155 20.80 2.57 -10.08
CA CYS A 155 20.14 1.29 -9.84
C CYS A 155 18.96 1.44 -8.86
N LEU A 156 19.12 2.21 -7.78
CA LEU A 156 18.09 2.48 -6.79
C LEU A 156 16.93 3.29 -7.38
N HIS A 157 17.22 4.33 -8.17
CA HIS A 157 16.19 5.09 -8.88
C HIS A 157 15.38 4.20 -9.83
N GLU A 158 16.05 3.32 -10.58
CA GLU A 158 15.36 2.37 -11.46
C GLU A 158 14.49 1.39 -10.68
N ALA A 159 14.96 0.87 -9.54
CA ALA A 159 14.18 0.01 -8.67
C ALA A 159 12.95 0.74 -8.11
N LEU A 160 13.10 2.00 -7.68
CA LEU A 160 12.00 2.82 -7.19
C LEU A 160 10.97 3.14 -8.29
N ASP A 161 11.40 3.43 -9.51
CA ASP A 161 10.50 3.65 -10.64
C ASP A 161 9.69 2.39 -10.99
N LYS A 162 10.33 1.21 -10.93
CA LYS A 162 9.64 -0.08 -11.10
C LYS A 162 8.64 -0.34 -9.95
N LEU A 163 9.01 0.00 -8.72
CA LEU A 163 8.15 -0.12 -7.55
C LEU A 163 6.91 0.79 -7.70
N ASP A 164 7.11 2.05 -8.08
CA ASP A 164 6.02 3.01 -8.30
C ASP A 164 5.04 2.50 -9.37
N ARG A 165 5.52 2.01 -10.50
CA ARG A 165 4.68 1.43 -11.56
C ARG A 165 3.91 0.19 -11.08
N MET A 166 4.53 -0.65 -10.26
CA MET A 166 3.85 -1.82 -9.67
C MET A 166 2.73 -1.36 -8.74
N ARG A 167 3.01 -0.41 -7.83
CA ARG A 167 2.05 0.15 -6.88
C ARG A 167 0.88 0.86 -7.58
N GLU A 168 1.12 1.53 -8.68
CA GLU A 168 0.07 2.15 -9.51
C GLU A 168 -0.84 1.11 -10.15
N ARG A 169 -0.29 0.06 -10.75
CA ARG A 169 -1.09 -1.03 -11.33
C ARG A 169 -1.95 -1.76 -10.29
N GLU A 170 -1.36 -2.04 -9.13
CA GLU A 170 -2.08 -2.67 -8.03
C GLU A 170 -3.15 -1.74 -7.45
N GLY A 171 -2.85 -0.45 -7.31
CA GLY A 171 -3.80 0.57 -6.88
C GLY A 171 -4.99 0.70 -7.83
N ASP A 172 -4.77 0.65 -9.14
CA ASP A 172 -5.85 0.64 -10.13
C ASP A 172 -6.72 -0.62 -10.03
N ALA A 173 -6.13 -1.79 -9.82
CA ALA A 173 -6.87 -3.03 -9.62
C ALA A 173 -7.72 -2.98 -8.34
N LEU A 174 -7.17 -2.47 -7.24
CA LEU A 174 -7.89 -2.26 -5.97
C LEU A 174 -9.04 -1.26 -6.15
N ARG A 175 -8.82 -0.18 -6.88
CA ARG A 175 -9.86 0.81 -7.19
C ARG A 175 -11.04 0.17 -7.94
N GLN A 176 -10.77 -0.61 -8.97
CA GLN A 176 -11.81 -1.31 -9.74
C GLN A 176 -12.59 -2.31 -8.88
N GLU A 177 -11.90 -3.03 -8.01
CA GLU A 177 -12.52 -3.97 -7.08
C GLU A 177 -13.43 -3.23 -6.08
N MET A 178 -12.97 -2.11 -5.51
CA MET A 178 -13.79 -1.30 -4.60
C MET A 178 -15.04 -0.75 -5.31
N LEU A 179 -14.92 -0.27 -6.55
CA LEU A 179 -16.08 0.19 -7.34
C LEU A 179 -17.10 -0.93 -7.58
N ARG A 180 -16.65 -2.15 -7.86
CA ARG A 180 -17.55 -3.31 -8.00
C ARG A 180 -18.30 -3.60 -6.70
N ARG A 181 -17.64 -3.53 -5.55
CA ARG A 181 -18.26 -3.74 -4.23
C ARG A 181 -19.28 -2.65 -3.90
N LEU A 182 -18.97 -1.38 -4.25
CA LEU A 182 -19.93 -0.28 -4.09
C LEU A 182 -21.16 -0.47 -4.97
N ALA A 183 -21.00 -0.95 -6.20
CA ALA A 183 -22.12 -1.32 -7.06
C ALA A 183 -22.98 -2.44 -6.44
N ASN A 184 -22.35 -3.49 -5.89
CA ASN A 184 -23.07 -4.55 -5.18
C ASN A 184 -23.89 -4.00 -3.98
N ILE A 185 -23.30 -3.08 -3.19
CA ILE A 185 -24.02 -2.44 -2.08
C ILE A 185 -25.22 -1.65 -2.60
N THR A 186 -25.07 -0.93 -3.70
CA THR A 186 -26.15 -0.16 -4.34
C THR A 186 -27.27 -1.07 -4.81
N ASP A 187 -26.96 -2.19 -5.46
CA ASP A 187 -27.94 -3.17 -5.94
C ASP A 187 -28.69 -3.84 -4.78
N LEU A 188 -27.96 -4.20 -3.71
CA LEU A 188 -28.58 -4.74 -2.50
C LEU A 188 -29.53 -3.73 -1.84
N ALA A 189 -29.11 -2.47 -1.71
CA ALA A 189 -29.96 -1.40 -1.18
C ALA A 189 -31.20 -1.16 -2.05
N ALA A 190 -31.06 -1.20 -3.37
CA ALA A 190 -32.18 -1.09 -4.31
C ALA A 190 -33.18 -2.26 -4.19
N ARG A 191 -32.72 -3.46 -3.84
CA ARG A 191 -33.59 -4.62 -3.55
C ARG A 191 -34.32 -4.47 -2.24
N VAL A 192 -33.71 -3.89 -1.21
CA VAL A 192 -34.33 -3.67 0.11
C VAL A 192 -35.50 -2.69 0.04
N HIS A 193 -35.40 -1.63 -0.77
CA HIS A 193 -36.37 -0.56 -0.83
C HIS A 193 -37.84 -1.07 -1.09
N PRO A 194 -38.15 -1.82 -2.17
CA PRO A 194 -39.49 -2.31 -2.42
C PRO A 194 -39.94 -3.35 -1.38
N LEU A 195 -39.06 -4.16 -0.83
CA LEU A 195 -39.36 -5.09 0.23
C LEU A 195 -39.81 -4.38 1.51
N ALA A 196 -39.14 -3.30 1.88
CA ALA A 196 -39.47 -2.50 3.05
C ALA A 196 -40.83 -1.79 2.87
N GLU A 197 -41.13 -1.28 1.68
CA GLU A 197 -42.43 -0.69 1.36
C GLU A 197 -43.58 -1.72 1.45
N SER A 198 -43.36 -2.92 0.93
CA SER A 198 -44.40 -3.99 0.95
C SER A 198 -44.60 -4.56 2.36
N ALA A 199 -43.56 -4.65 3.18
CA ALA A 199 -43.64 -5.18 4.54
C ALA A 199 -44.34 -4.22 5.53
N ARG A 200 -44.26 -2.90 5.31
CA ARG A 200 -44.78 -1.88 6.24
C ARG A 200 -46.29 -2.05 6.59
N PRO A 201 -47.22 -2.27 5.64
CA PRO A 201 -48.65 -2.47 5.95
C PRO A 201 -48.94 -3.77 6.71
N ALA A 202 -48.18 -4.84 6.40
CA ALA A 202 -48.31 -6.14 7.08
C ALA A 202 -47.85 -6.02 8.53
N PHE A 203 -46.69 -5.41 8.77
CA PHE A 203 -46.16 -5.14 10.10
C PHE A 203 -47.10 -4.30 10.96
N ARG A 204 -47.65 -3.21 10.41
CA ARG A 204 -48.63 -2.37 11.09
C ARG A 204 -49.84 -3.17 11.53
N ARG A 205 -50.49 -3.96 10.64
CA ARG A 205 -51.66 -4.81 10.96
C ARG A 205 -51.36 -5.82 12.07
N ARG A 206 -50.17 -6.46 11.99
CA ARG A 206 -49.76 -7.43 13.00
C ARG A 206 -49.57 -6.77 14.37
N LEU A 207 -48.96 -5.58 14.41
CA LEU A 207 -48.77 -4.84 15.63
C LEU A 207 -50.10 -4.41 16.24
N GLU A 208 -51.06 -3.94 15.43
CA GLU A 208 -52.41 -3.60 15.86
C GLU A 208 -53.13 -4.84 16.45
N THR A 209 -53.02 -6.01 15.81
CA THR A 209 -53.61 -7.27 16.30
C THR A 209 -52.98 -7.67 17.64
N ARG A 210 -51.62 -7.64 17.70
CA ARG A 210 -50.91 -8.03 18.91
C ARG A 210 -51.18 -7.11 20.10
N LEU A 211 -51.30 -5.81 19.84
CA LEU A 211 -51.67 -4.83 20.87
C LEU A 211 -53.11 -5.07 21.35
N LYS A 212 -54.06 -5.37 20.45
CA LYS A 212 -55.44 -5.71 20.84
C LYS A 212 -55.51 -6.97 21.70
N GLU A 213 -54.76 -8.02 21.36
CA GLU A 213 -54.67 -9.25 22.13
C GLU A 213 -54.09 -9.01 23.55
N LEU A 214 -52.97 -8.29 23.64
CA LEU A 214 -52.29 -8.01 24.91
C LEU A 214 -53.11 -7.10 25.85
N LEU A 215 -53.95 -6.26 25.28
CA LEU A 215 -54.71 -5.24 26.00
C LEU A 215 -56.21 -5.62 26.11
N ALA A 216 -56.59 -6.85 25.71
CA ALA A 216 -57.98 -7.33 25.74
C ALA A 216 -58.65 -7.24 27.12
N GLU A 217 -57.89 -7.30 28.20
CA GLU A 217 -58.34 -7.16 29.59
C GLU A 217 -58.32 -5.72 30.11
N THR A 218 -57.81 -4.76 29.30
CA THR A 218 -57.65 -3.37 29.70
C THR A 218 -58.58 -2.50 28.86
N GLN A 219 -59.38 -1.62 29.48
CA GLN A 219 -60.26 -0.66 28.79
C GLN A 219 -59.42 0.48 28.15
N LEU A 220 -58.61 0.15 27.12
CA LEU A 220 -57.88 1.13 26.36
C LEU A 220 -58.62 1.57 25.12
N ASP A 221 -58.53 2.87 24.83
CA ASP A 221 -59.13 3.48 23.64
C ASP A 221 -58.56 2.86 22.35
N PRO A 222 -59.39 2.27 21.45
CA PRO A 222 -58.95 1.74 20.17
C PRO A 222 -58.14 2.75 19.32
N VAL A 223 -58.42 4.04 19.43
CA VAL A 223 -57.72 5.11 18.74
C VAL A 223 -56.25 5.16 19.20
N ARG A 224 -56.01 5.03 20.50
CA ARG A 224 -54.67 5.05 21.08
C ARG A 224 -53.85 3.82 20.66
N ILE A 225 -54.43 2.65 20.56
CA ILE A 225 -53.81 1.43 20.04
C ILE A 225 -53.35 1.65 18.59
N THR A 226 -54.21 2.24 17.75
CA THR A 226 -53.87 2.51 16.35
C THR A 226 -52.76 3.55 16.22
N GLN A 227 -52.72 4.58 17.08
CA GLN A 227 -51.65 5.57 17.12
C GLN A 227 -50.31 4.95 17.52
N GLU A 228 -50.25 4.15 18.57
CA GLU A 228 -49.01 3.47 19.00
C GLU A 228 -48.51 2.48 17.94
N ALA A 229 -49.39 1.75 17.26
CA ALA A 229 -49.03 0.89 16.15
C ALA A 229 -48.46 1.67 14.96
N ALA A 230 -49.00 2.85 14.65
CA ALA A 230 -48.48 3.73 13.61
C ALA A 230 -47.09 4.26 13.96
N ILE A 231 -46.88 4.75 15.18
CA ILE A 231 -45.57 5.21 15.66
C ILE A 231 -44.52 4.10 15.62
N ALA A 232 -44.89 2.88 16.03
CA ALA A 232 -43.97 1.75 15.99
C ALA A 232 -43.65 1.32 14.54
N ALA A 233 -44.61 1.41 13.62
CA ALA A 233 -44.41 1.16 12.20
C ALA A 233 -43.47 2.22 11.56
N GLU A 234 -43.60 3.49 11.93
CA GLU A 234 -42.68 4.56 11.50
C GLU A 234 -41.25 4.30 12.00
N ARG A 235 -41.07 3.80 13.22
CA ARG A 235 -39.76 3.43 13.77
C ARG A 235 -39.10 2.27 13.02
N SER A 236 -39.87 1.46 12.31
CA SER A 236 -39.35 0.39 11.44
C SER A 236 -39.07 0.83 10.01
N ASP A 237 -39.25 2.12 9.68
CA ASP A 237 -38.93 2.65 8.37
C ASP A 237 -37.41 2.74 8.18
N VAL A 238 -36.91 2.12 7.11
CA VAL A 238 -35.48 2.07 6.75
C VAL A 238 -35.14 2.96 5.56
N SER A 239 -36.08 3.78 5.09
CA SER A 239 -35.90 4.62 3.88
C SER A 239 -34.82 5.68 4.07
N GLU A 240 -34.68 6.20 5.29
CA GLU A 240 -33.64 7.18 5.63
C GLU A 240 -32.26 6.54 5.57
N GLU A 241 -32.08 5.36 6.17
CA GLU A 241 -30.86 4.60 6.18
C GLU A 241 -30.41 4.23 4.76
N LEU A 242 -31.33 3.80 3.90
CA LEU A 242 -31.04 3.52 2.50
C LEU A 242 -30.59 4.78 1.73
N THR A 243 -31.26 5.91 1.98
CA THR A 243 -30.89 7.19 1.36
C THR A 243 -29.52 7.67 1.80
N ARG A 244 -29.20 7.56 3.10
CA ARG A 244 -27.90 7.91 3.66
C ARG A 244 -26.80 6.97 3.13
N LEU A 245 -27.05 5.66 3.12
CA LEU A 245 -26.14 4.67 2.57
C LEU A 245 -25.80 4.98 1.11
N ALA A 246 -26.81 5.26 0.27
CA ALA A 246 -26.62 5.65 -1.13
C ALA A 246 -25.81 6.96 -1.28
N SER A 247 -25.98 7.91 -0.35
CA SER A 247 -25.20 9.13 -0.32
C SER A 247 -23.74 8.87 0.01
N HIS A 248 -23.45 8.02 1.00
CA HIS A 248 -22.09 7.64 1.40
C HIS A 248 -21.38 6.84 0.30
N VAL A 249 -22.09 5.96 -0.41
CA VAL A 249 -21.56 5.23 -1.57
C VAL A 249 -21.09 6.22 -2.65
N ARG A 250 -21.92 7.20 -3.04
CA ARG A 250 -21.54 8.21 -4.04
C ARG A 250 -20.35 9.06 -3.59
N GLN A 251 -20.29 9.43 -2.30
CA GLN A 251 -19.15 10.16 -1.75
C GLN A 251 -17.87 9.32 -1.79
N PHE A 252 -17.96 8.03 -1.49
CA PHE A 252 -16.84 7.10 -1.56
C PHE A 252 -16.30 6.99 -3.00
N GLU A 253 -17.16 6.81 -3.99
CA GLU A 253 -16.80 6.80 -5.42
C GLU A 253 -16.11 8.10 -5.84
N SER A 254 -16.64 9.24 -5.42
CA SER A 254 -16.03 10.55 -5.70
C SER A 254 -14.63 10.68 -5.10
N VAL A 255 -14.44 10.22 -3.86
CA VAL A 255 -13.13 10.25 -3.20
C VAL A 255 -12.11 9.35 -3.91
N LEU A 256 -12.52 8.16 -4.38
CA LEU A 256 -11.66 7.25 -5.16
C LEU A 256 -11.17 7.84 -6.49
N THR A 257 -11.92 8.81 -7.04
CA THR A 257 -11.59 9.40 -8.35
C THR A 257 -10.85 10.72 -8.26
N THR A 258 -10.95 11.46 -7.14
CA THR A 258 -10.53 12.88 -7.10
C THR A 258 -9.48 13.22 -6.06
N ALA A 259 -9.23 12.40 -5.02
CA ALA A 259 -8.52 12.87 -3.84
C ALA A 259 -7.10 12.32 -3.67
N PHE A 260 -6.26 13.14 -3.00
CA PHE A 260 -5.01 12.74 -2.35
C PHE A 260 -5.28 12.35 -0.90
N ASP A 261 -4.49 11.43 -0.34
CA ASP A 261 -4.58 10.96 1.05
C ASP A 261 -6.00 10.48 1.40
N VAL A 262 -6.47 9.57 0.54
CA VAL A 262 -7.87 9.10 0.55
C VAL A 262 -8.19 8.21 1.76
N GLY A 263 -7.22 7.52 2.33
CA GLY A 263 -7.42 6.45 3.32
C GLY A 263 -8.29 6.87 4.51
N LYS A 264 -8.01 8.02 5.15
CA LYS A 264 -8.79 8.50 6.30
C LYS A 264 -10.23 8.88 5.94
N LYS A 265 -10.42 9.48 4.76
CA LYS A 265 -11.76 9.88 4.30
C LYS A 265 -12.61 8.65 3.98
N LEU A 266 -12.00 7.67 3.32
CA LEU A 266 -12.65 6.41 2.99
C LEU A 266 -12.99 5.60 4.25
N ASP A 267 -12.08 5.54 5.22
CA ASP A 267 -12.34 4.87 6.51
C ASP A 267 -13.52 5.52 7.27
N PHE A 268 -13.58 6.85 7.29
CA PHE A 268 -14.73 7.57 7.86
C PHE A 268 -16.04 7.21 7.15
N LEU A 269 -16.06 7.21 5.80
CA LEU A 269 -17.25 6.84 5.03
C LEU A 269 -17.68 5.38 5.29
N LEU A 270 -16.71 4.46 5.44
CA LEU A 270 -17.01 3.07 5.80
C LEU A 270 -17.62 2.94 7.19
N GLN A 271 -17.20 3.77 8.15
CA GLN A 271 -17.81 3.81 9.49
C GLN A 271 -19.27 4.27 9.41
N GLU A 272 -19.56 5.33 8.65
CA GLU A 272 -20.93 5.80 8.45
C GLU A 272 -21.78 4.76 7.71
N MET A 273 -21.27 4.17 6.60
CA MET A 273 -21.97 3.09 5.89
C MET A 273 -22.28 1.90 6.81
N GLN A 274 -21.34 1.51 7.66
CA GLN A 274 -21.51 0.45 8.65
C GLN A 274 -22.59 0.79 9.69
N ARG A 275 -22.64 2.06 10.09
CA ARG A 275 -23.67 2.57 11.00
C ARG A 275 -25.08 2.46 10.36
N GLU A 276 -25.23 2.93 9.12
CA GLU A 276 -26.51 2.84 8.40
C GLU A 276 -26.93 1.38 8.19
N ALA A 277 -26.01 0.48 7.83
CA ALA A 277 -26.29 -0.95 7.70
C ALA A 277 -26.74 -1.60 9.04
N ASN A 278 -26.12 -1.21 10.16
CA ASN A 278 -26.53 -1.68 11.49
C ASN A 278 -27.92 -1.18 11.87
N THR A 279 -28.24 0.09 11.60
CA THR A 279 -29.55 0.66 11.89
C THR A 279 -30.62 0.02 11.03
N LEU A 280 -30.36 -0.23 9.74
CA LEU A 280 -31.24 -0.98 8.84
C LEU A 280 -31.58 -2.34 9.44
N LEU A 281 -30.58 -3.13 9.85
CA LEU A 281 -30.80 -4.44 10.45
C LEU A 281 -31.58 -4.38 11.76
N SER A 282 -31.34 -3.38 12.61
CA SER A 282 -32.05 -3.25 13.90
C SER A 282 -33.51 -2.81 13.76
N LYS A 283 -33.84 -2.09 12.70
CA LYS A 283 -35.21 -1.65 12.38
C LYS A 283 -36.04 -2.72 11.65
N THR A 284 -35.39 -3.74 11.07
CA THR A 284 -36.05 -4.75 10.27
C THR A 284 -36.71 -5.80 11.16
N PRO A 285 -38.04 -6.02 11.09
CA PRO A 285 -38.71 -7.08 11.84
C PRO A 285 -38.43 -8.45 11.18
N GLY A 286 -37.69 -9.30 11.90
CA GLY A 286 -37.11 -10.55 11.39
C GLY A 286 -38.06 -11.76 11.22
N HIS A 287 -39.38 -11.60 11.21
CA HIS A 287 -40.29 -12.75 11.32
C HIS A 287 -41.18 -13.04 10.09
N GLU A 288 -41.07 -12.22 9.05
CA GLU A 288 -41.83 -12.40 7.79
C GLU A 288 -40.82 -12.64 6.63
N ALA A 289 -41.33 -13.20 5.51
CA ALA A 289 -40.47 -13.53 4.36
C ALA A 289 -39.70 -12.30 3.84
N GLU A 290 -40.39 -11.16 3.75
CA GLU A 290 -39.76 -9.89 3.35
C GLU A 290 -38.73 -9.41 4.38
N GLY A 291 -39.02 -9.49 5.69
CA GLY A 291 -38.11 -9.12 6.75
C GLY A 291 -36.87 -10.01 6.77
N LEU A 292 -36.99 -11.30 6.47
CA LEU A 292 -35.84 -12.21 6.34
C LEU A 292 -34.96 -11.85 5.15
N GLU A 293 -35.56 -11.52 3.99
CA GLU A 293 -34.81 -11.13 2.80
C GLU A 293 -34.12 -9.76 2.98
N ILE A 294 -34.78 -8.80 3.65
CA ILE A 294 -34.16 -7.53 4.05
C ILE A 294 -32.95 -7.77 4.96
N THR A 295 -33.11 -8.64 5.98
CA THR A 295 -32.02 -9.01 6.90
C THR A 295 -30.85 -9.63 6.15
N LYS A 296 -31.11 -10.52 5.20
CA LYS A 296 -30.09 -11.16 4.36
C LYS A 296 -29.33 -10.11 3.53
N CYS A 297 -30.04 -9.23 2.83
CA CYS A 297 -29.41 -8.13 2.09
C CYS A 297 -28.58 -7.21 3.00
N GLY A 298 -29.07 -6.88 4.19
CA GLY A 298 -28.35 -6.06 5.17
C GLY A 298 -27.05 -6.72 5.67
N LEU A 299 -27.06 -8.04 5.89
CA LEU A 299 -25.85 -8.80 6.24
C LEU A 299 -24.86 -8.86 5.08
N GLU A 300 -25.33 -9.01 3.84
CA GLU A 300 -24.48 -8.96 2.65
C GLU A 300 -23.86 -7.57 2.47
N ILE A 301 -24.62 -6.48 2.67
CA ILE A 301 -24.10 -5.10 2.67
C ILE A 301 -22.96 -4.96 3.71
N LYS A 302 -23.16 -5.43 4.94
CA LYS A 302 -22.12 -5.40 5.97
C LYS A 302 -20.87 -6.17 5.55
N SER A 303 -21.03 -7.33 4.94
CA SER A 303 -19.92 -8.14 4.43
C SER A 303 -19.13 -7.37 3.36
N GLU A 304 -19.80 -6.70 2.41
CA GLU A 304 -19.13 -5.89 1.39
C GLU A 304 -18.41 -4.68 1.99
N ILE A 305 -18.97 -4.03 3.03
CA ILE A 305 -18.33 -2.92 3.74
C ILE A 305 -17.05 -3.38 4.45
N GLU A 306 -17.05 -4.55 5.10
CA GLU A 306 -15.84 -5.09 5.74
C GLU A 306 -14.74 -5.41 4.71
N LYS A 307 -15.10 -5.99 3.57
CA LYS A 307 -14.15 -6.23 2.47
C LYS A 307 -13.58 -4.93 1.91
N LEU A 308 -14.39 -3.87 1.79
CA LEU A 308 -13.91 -2.53 1.41
C LEU A 308 -12.93 -1.99 2.45
N ARG A 309 -13.18 -2.19 3.75
CA ARG A 309 -12.31 -1.74 4.83
C ARG A 309 -10.92 -2.37 4.75
N GLU A 310 -10.84 -3.67 4.48
CA GLU A 310 -9.56 -4.36 4.28
C GLU A 310 -8.77 -3.77 3.11
N GLN A 311 -9.45 -3.41 2.01
CA GLN A 311 -8.78 -2.83 0.84
C GLN A 311 -8.33 -1.39 1.06
N VAL A 312 -9.12 -0.57 1.77
CA VAL A 312 -8.77 0.81 2.10
C VAL A 312 -7.50 0.91 2.95
N GLN A 313 -7.20 -0.11 3.76
CA GLN A 313 -5.96 -0.17 4.53
C GLN A 313 -4.70 -0.32 3.64
N ASN A 314 -4.84 -0.76 2.39
CA ASN A 314 -3.73 -1.06 1.48
C ASN A 314 -3.49 0.02 0.42
N ILE A 315 -4.20 1.16 0.47
CA ILE A 315 -4.11 2.23 -0.53
C ILE A 315 -3.57 3.54 0.03
N GLU A 316 -2.89 4.27 -0.88
CA GLU A 316 -2.32 5.61 -0.63
C GLU A 316 -2.75 6.61 -1.69
#